data_9b50b7cee9656b40b8471c263ae32f9a
#
_entry.id   9b50b7cee9656b40b8471c263ae32f9a
#
_cell.length_a   1.000
_cell.length_b   1.000
_cell.length_c   1.000
_cell.angle_alpha   90.00
_cell.angle_beta   90.00
_cell.angle_gamma   90.00
#
_symmetry.space_group_name_H-M   'P 1'
#
loop_
_entity.id
_entity.type
_entity.pdbx_description
1 polymer ?
#
loop_
_entity_poly.entity_id
_entity_poly.type
_entity_poly.pdbx_seq_one_letter_code
_entity_poly.pdbx_strand_id
1 'polypeptide(L)'
;MQEMNVIYKNIKELKPYKKNAKKHPKEQVERIANSIKEFGFTQPVIVDKNNEVVAGHGRILGAKKAGLKSVPTVCLEELTEEQIKAYRLVDNKLNESEWDYNLLDEELENLTEDIDMDLFGFDLSEEQQEEDETKVETKDDAIKYFSDEQIIKQALDDFIPFKNLEQFVSSIIDKPTAMYQFNRLCQGYNDGYNISLLFNPHRLATGTKKNEQSIYQALNKNGTYKKQLFRFMIKVQNKFVTKHNYFKFVGLGCGGVQYVNEFQPYLARDIYRTYCKDGYTILDPCAGWGGRTIGLASCMFKDIKYFATDPSKRTYNGLLELKEFLNLGENFKYKNIPFEDLKIKENSIDFCFTSPPYYDTEHYSEDSEQSYKRYESYAEWKQCFLYVMLDKIYKSLKVGGVCLLNVGNVIYPIENDIKEWCLEHDIKFRNVNDFKIGGNGIGSRTGKGGEPFIEFIKQ
;
A
#
# COMPACT_ATOMS: atom_id res chain seq x y z
N MET A 1 25.56 23.50 -28.48
CA MET A 1 25.08 23.56 -27.07
C MET A 1 25.43 24.96 -26.59
N GLN A 2 24.42 25.69 -26.12
CA GLN A 2 24.58 27.04 -25.60
C GLN A 2 25.27 26.96 -24.24
N GLU A 3 26.35 27.69 -24.02
CA GLU A 3 26.94 27.82 -22.68
C GLU A 3 26.03 28.68 -21.84
N MET A 4 25.48 28.08 -20.75
CA MET A 4 24.64 28.80 -19.82
C MET A 4 25.49 29.49 -18.75
N ASN A 5 25.51 30.82 -18.78
CA ASN A 5 26.22 31.63 -17.81
C ASN A 5 25.31 31.94 -16.59
N VAL A 6 25.78 31.61 -15.39
CA VAL A 6 25.13 31.98 -14.15
C VAL A 6 25.65 33.35 -13.68
N ILE A 7 24.72 34.30 -13.56
CA ILE A 7 25.05 35.65 -13.07
C ILE A 7 24.17 35.98 -11.84
N TYR A 8 24.74 36.65 -10.85
CA TYR A 8 24.00 37.08 -9.68
C TYR A 8 23.27 38.40 -9.99
N LYS A 9 21.94 38.38 -9.83
CA LYS A 9 21.06 39.57 -9.97
C LYS A 9 20.41 39.94 -8.64
N ASN A 10 20.26 41.24 -8.44
CA ASN A 10 19.50 41.71 -7.26
C ASN A 10 18.03 41.29 -7.40
N ILE A 11 17.46 40.75 -6.30
CA ILE A 11 16.07 40.28 -6.30
C ILE A 11 15.06 41.39 -6.67
N LYS A 12 15.40 42.66 -6.38
CA LYS A 12 14.56 43.79 -6.76
C LYS A 12 14.51 44.08 -8.27
N GLU A 13 15.48 43.61 -9.02
CA GLU A 13 15.55 43.74 -10.49
C GLU A 13 14.70 42.67 -11.21
N LEU A 14 14.34 41.60 -10.50
CA LEU A 14 13.57 40.49 -11.03
C LEU A 14 12.08 40.81 -11.02
N LYS A 15 11.44 40.65 -12.17
CA LYS A 15 10.00 40.90 -12.37
C LYS A 15 9.23 39.60 -12.25
N PRO A 16 8.36 39.44 -11.26
CA PRO A 16 7.49 38.26 -11.20
C PRO A 16 6.54 38.20 -12.40
N TYR A 17 6.38 37.03 -13.00
CA TYR A 17 5.37 36.83 -14.05
C TYR A 17 3.96 36.89 -13.44
N LYS A 18 3.15 37.85 -13.88
CA LYS A 18 1.81 38.14 -13.32
C LYS A 18 0.79 36.99 -13.45
N LYS A 19 0.94 36.16 -14.49
CA LYS A 19 0.04 35.04 -14.80
C LYS A 19 0.62 33.69 -14.35
N ASN A 20 1.46 33.67 -13.29
CA ASN A 20 2.00 32.42 -12.79
C ASN A 20 0.86 31.50 -12.29
N ALA A 21 0.72 30.34 -12.92
CA ALA A 21 -0.32 29.36 -12.56
C ALA A 21 -0.05 28.65 -11.23
N LYS A 22 1.21 28.64 -10.76
CA LYS A 22 1.63 27.94 -9.53
C LYS A 22 1.53 28.90 -8.33
N LYS A 23 0.76 28.52 -7.33
CA LYS A 23 0.68 29.21 -6.03
C LYS A 23 1.78 28.66 -5.12
N HIS A 24 2.38 29.53 -4.31
CA HIS A 24 3.41 29.17 -3.33
C HIS A 24 2.89 29.41 -1.91
N PRO A 25 2.40 28.39 -1.20
CA PRO A 25 1.97 28.48 0.20
C PRO A 25 3.11 28.96 1.10
N LYS A 26 2.77 29.61 2.21
CA LYS A 26 3.76 30.14 3.17
C LYS A 26 4.74 29.07 3.66
N GLU A 27 4.23 27.87 3.93
CA GLU A 27 5.03 26.72 4.37
C GLU A 27 6.06 26.28 3.32
N GLN A 28 5.66 26.18 2.04
CA GLN A 28 6.58 25.87 0.97
C GLN A 28 7.71 26.91 0.87
N VAL A 29 7.35 28.20 1.00
CA VAL A 29 8.34 29.30 1.00
C VAL A 29 9.28 29.16 2.20
N GLU A 30 8.79 28.70 3.34
CA GLU A 30 9.59 28.47 4.56
C GLU A 30 10.59 27.32 4.35
N ARG A 31 10.13 26.18 3.84
CA ARG A 31 10.99 25.03 3.49
C ARG A 31 12.08 25.41 2.51
N ILE A 32 11.72 26.16 1.46
CA ILE A 32 12.71 26.68 0.50
C ILE A 32 13.72 27.63 1.19
N ALA A 33 13.24 28.49 2.11
CA ALA A 33 14.14 29.39 2.84
C ALA A 33 15.11 28.62 3.74
N ASN A 34 14.64 27.58 4.41
CA ASN A 34 15.48 26.69 5.24
C ASN A 34 16.52 25.96 4.39
N SER A 35 16.11 25.38 3.25
CA SER A 35 17.02 24.74 2.31
C SER A 35 18.10 25.70 1.80
N ILE A 36 17.73 26.95 1.49
CA ILE A 36 18.69 27.98 1.06
C ILE A 36 19.68 28.33 2.17
N LYS A 37 19.26 28.36 3.43
CA LYS A 37 20.14 28.64 4.57
C LYS A 37 21.10 27.51 4.85
N GLU A 38 20.65 26.27 4.73
CA GLU A 38 21.43 25.07 5.03
C GLU A 38 22.41 24.73 3.89
N PHE A 39 21.89 24.64 2.69
CA PHE A 39 22.65 24.13 1.53
C PHE A 39 23.12 25.22 0.56
N GLY A 40 22.76 26.47 0.81
CA GLY A 40 22.97 27.56 -0.14
C GLY A 40 21.97 27.57 -1.29
N PHE A 41 22.15 28.51 -2.21
CA PHE A 41 21.28 28.65 -3.38
C PHE A 41 21.78 27.76 -4.54
N THR A 42 21.37 26.49 -4.57
CA THR A 42 21.93 25.45 -5.45
C THR A 42 21.35 25.44 -6.86
N GLN A 43 20.12 25.96 -7.07
CA GLN A 43 19.44 25.95 -8.37
C GLN A 43 19.13 27.38 -8.84
N PRO A 44 19.71 27.88 -9.94
CA PRO A 44 19.51 29.26 -10.37
C PRO A 44 18.06 29.56 -10.78
N VAL A 45 17.68 30.82 -10.67
CA VAL A 45 16.41 31.34 -11.19
C VAL A 45 16.55 31.57 -12.69
N ILE A 46 15.58 31.16 -13.47
CA ILE A 46 15.55 31.36 -14.92
C ILE A 46 14.75 32.62 -15.24
N VAL A 47 15.35 33.50 -16.05
CA VAL A 47 14.74 34.78 -16.43
C VAL A 47 14.81 34.98 -17.94
N ASP A 48 13.95 35.82 -18.49
CA ASP A 48 14.06 36.30 -19.87
C ASP A 48 14.99 37.54 -19.98
N LYS A 49 15.16 38.02 -21.20
CA LYS A 49 15.95 39.23 -21.54
C LYS A 49 15.47 40.51 -20.84
N ASN A 50 14.21 40.53 -20.32
CA ASN A 50 13.60 41.66 -19.63
C ASN A 50 13.66 41.50 -18.10
N ASN A 51 14.39 40.50 -17.58
CA ASN A 51 14.41 40.08 -16.18
C ASN A 51 13.04 39.60 -15.65
N GLU A 52 12.12 39.21 -16.55
CA GLU A 52 10.90 38.56 -16.09
C GLU A 52 11.17 37.10 -15.76
N VAL A 53 10.70 36.65 -14.60
CA VAL A 53 10.93 35.29 -14.10
C VAL A 53 10.20 34.29 -14.95
N VAL A 54 10.95 33.35 -15.51
CA VAL A 54 10.43 32.21 -16.28
C VAL A 54 10.23 31.01 -15.38
N ALA A 55 11.23 30.65 -14.55
CA ALA A 55 11.13 29.57 -13.57
C ALA A 55 11.84 29.95 -12.26
N GLY A 56 11.31 29.46 -11.11
CA GLY A 56 11.90 29.70 -9.79
C GLY A 56 11.22 30.78 -8.95
N HIS A 57 9.94 31.08 -9.18
CA HIS A 57 9.18 32.05 -8.37
C HIS A 57 9.21 31.73 -6.87
N GLY A 58 9.02 30.45 -6.50
CA GLY A 58 9.12 30.00 -5.09
C GLY A 58 10.51 30.21 -4.52
N ARG A 59 11.58 29.99 -5.31
CA ARG A 59 12.97 30.20 -4.91
C ARG A 59 13.27 31.66 -4.60
N ILE A 60 12.71 32.60 -5.35
CA ILE A 60 12.82 34.03 -5.07
C ILE A 60 12.12 34.40 -3.75
N LEU A 61 10.94 33.83 -3.51
CA LEU A 61 10.22 34.06 -2.24
C LEU A 61 11.00 33.49 -1.05
N GLY A 62 11.53 32.27 -1.19
CA GLY A 62 12.39 31.65 -0.19
C GLY A 62 13.66 32.44 0.08
N ALA A 63 14.34 32.92 -0.99
CA ALA A 63 15.54 33.76 -0.89
C ALA A 63 15.26 35.06 -0.13
N LYS A 64 14.13 35.74 -0.44
CA LYS A 64 13.69 36.94 0.33
C LYS A 64 13.49 36.61 1.81
N LYS A 65 12.85 35.48 2.09
CA LYS A 65 12.61 35.03 3.48
C LYS A 65 13.90 34.64 4.18
N ALA A 66 14.87 34.06 3.44
CA ALA A 66 16.22 33.76 3.93
C ALA A 66 17.12 35.02 4.11
N GLY A 67 16.65 36.19 3.68
CA GLY A 67 17.39 37.45 3.83
C GLY A 67 18.40 37.74 2.73
N LEU A 68 18.38 37.00 1.63
CA LEU A 68 19.28 37.23 0.48
C LEU A 68 18.86 38.50 -0.28
N LYS A 69 19.86 39.26 -0.75
CA LYS A 69 19.65 40.45 -1.59
C LYS A 69 19.80 40.13 -3.10
N SER A 70 20.57 39.11 -3.43
CA SER A 70 20.84 38.67 -4.80
C SER A 70 20.71 37.16 -4.92
N VAL A 71 20.37 36.67 -6.10
CA VAL A 71 20.22 35.24 -6.40
C VAL A 71 20.92 34.89 -7.72
N PRO A 72 21.44 33.68 -7.87
CA PRO A 72 22.02 33.24 -9.15
C PRO A 72 20.89 33.11 -10.17
N THR A 73 21.12 33.62 -11.37
CA THR A 73 20.16 33.65 -12.47
C THR A 73 20.79 33.15 -13.74
N VAL A 74 19.98 32.51 -14.59
CA VAL A 74 20.30 32.14 -15.98
C VAL A 74 19.33 32.91 -16.88
N CYS A 75 19.84 33.60 -17.91
CA CYS A 75 19.02 34.32 -18.86
C CYS A 75 18.80 33.50 -20.15
N LEU A 76 17.53 33.37 -20.54
CA LEU A 76 17.14 32.74 -21.81
C LEU A 76 17.09 33.82 -22.92
N GLU A 77 18.24 34.14 -23.51
CA GLU A 77 18.35 35.24 -24.48
C GLU A 77 17.85 34.89 -25.87
N GLU A 78 17.95 33.60 -26.27
CA GLU A 78 17.67 33.15 -27.63
C GLU A 78 16.23 32.60 -27.83
N LEU A 79 15.46 32.41 -26.77
CA LEU A 79 14.11 31.86 -26.89
C LEU A 79 13.10 32.95 -27.33
N THR A 80 12.21 32.57 -28.22
CA THR A 80 11.07 33.40 -28.59
C THR A 80 10.06 33.51 -27.42
N GLU A 81 9.19 34.53 -27.47
CA GLU A 81 8.16 34.70 -26.43
C GLU A 81 7.23 33.49 -26.31
N GLU A 82 6.92 32.81 -27.41
CA GLU A 82 6.10 31.59 -27.40
C GLU A 82 6.83 30.42 -26.78
N GLN A 83 8.13 30.27 -27.07
CA GLN A 83 8.95 29.25 -26.41
C GLN A 83 9.11 29.50 -24.91
N ILE A 84 9.24 30.75 -24.48
CA ILE A 84 9.27 31.11 -23.06
C ILE A 84 7.95 30.79 -22.36
N LYS A 85 6.79 31.06 -22.99
CA LYS A 85 5.47 30.69 -22.47
C LYS A 85 5.33 29.17 -22.35
N ALA A 86 5.72 28.42 -23.37
CA ALA A 86 5.69 26.96 -23.36
C ALA A 86 6.63 26.39 -22.26
N TYR A 87 7.85 26.94 -22.17
CA TYR A 87 8.84 26.48 -21.17
C TYR A 87 8.33 26.67 -19.73
N ARG A 88 7.64 27.76 -19.41
CA ARG A 88 7.03 27.95 -18.07
C ARG A 88 6.09 26.80 -17.67
N LEU A 89 5.30 26.30 -18.61
CA LEU A 89 4.38 25.19 -18.35
C LEU A 89 5.12 23.85 -18.27
N VAL A 90 6.07 23.63 -19.18
CA VAL A 90 6.88 22.41 -19.26
C VAL A 90 7.73 22.26 -18.00
N ASP A 91 8.46 23.31 -17.57
CA ASP A 91 9.27 23.29 -16.35
C ASP A 91 8.45 22.89 -15.11
N ASN A 92 7.25 23.46 -14.99
CA ASN A 92 6.35 23.09 -13.89
C ASN A 92 5.87 21.64 -13.98
N LYS A 93 5.63 21.11 -15.19
CA LYS A 93 5.14 19.74 -15.38
C LYS A 93 6.21 18.69 -15.20
N LEU A 94 7.42 18.94 -15.67
CA LEU A 94 8.57 18.02 -15.53
C LEU A 94 9.05 17.86 -14.09
N ASN A 95 8.74 18.81 -13.21
CA ASN A 95 9.06 18.73 -11.77
C ASN A 95 7.99 18.00 -10.95
N GLU A 96 6.98 17.38 -11.58
CA GLU A 96 5.94 16.57 -10.94
C GLU A 96 6.31 15.08 -11.04
N SER A 97 7.34 14.64 -10.33
CA SER A 97 7.66 13.21 -10.15
C SER A 97 7.18 12.73 -8.80
N GLU A 98 6.78 11.47 -8.73
CA GLU A 98 6.45 10.79 -7.47
C GLU A 98 7.74 10.27 -6.82
N TRP A 99 7.75 10.23 -5.48
CA TRP A 99 8.83 9.64 -4.70
C TRP A 99 8.69 8.12 -4.69
N ASP A 100 9.81 7.41 -4.81
CA ASP A 100 9.93 6.05 -4.32
C ASP A 100 10.13 6.12 -2.80
N TYR A 101 9.05 5.95 -2.05
CA TYR A 101 9.06 6.13 -0.61
C TYR A 101 9.94 5.11 0.13
N ASN A 102 10.19 3.93 -0.43
CA ASN A 102 11.07 2.94 0.21
C ASN A 102 12.54 3.37 0.11
N LEU A 103 12.95 3.89 -1.05
CA LEU A 103 14.30 4.44 -1.22
C LEU A 103 14.46 5.74 -0.44
N LEU A 104 13.41 6.55 -0.38
CA LEU A 104 13.42 7.79 0.40
C LEU A 104 13.60 7.50 1.90
N ASP A 105 12.87 6.54 2.44
CA ASP A 105 12.98 6.15 3.84
C ASP A 105 14.38 5.59 4.15
N GLU A 106 14.94 4.76 3.26
CA GLU A 106 16.30 4.24 3.38
C GLU A 106 17.36 5.38 3.35
N GLU A 107 17.18 6.37 2.47
CA GLU A 107 18.08 7.53 2.40
C GLU A 107 17.94 8.41 3.65
N LEU A 108 16.71 8.62 4.16
CA LEU A 108 16.47 9.40 5.38
C LEU A 108 17.05 8.71 6.63
N GLU A 109 16.93 7.38 6.74
CA GLU A 109 17.52 6.61 7.84
C GLU A 109 19.06 6.65 7.85
N ASN A 110 19.68 6.83 6.69
CA ASN A 110 21.14 6.89 6.56
C ASN A 110 21.72 8.32 6.75
N LEU A 111 20.85 9.33 6.88
CA LEU A 111 21.29 10.67 7.20
C LEU A 111 21.65 10.77 8.69
N THR A 112 22.73 11.47 8.98
CA THR A 112 23.14 11.74 10.36
C THR A 112 22.17 12.74 11.02
N GLU A 113 22.01 12.65 12.35
CA GLU A 113 21.15 13.53 13.15
C GLU A 113 21.54 15.02 13.07
N ASP A 114 22.62 15.36 12.39
CA ASP A 114 23.11 16.73 12.22
C ASP A 114 22.23 17.60 11.33
N ILE A 115 21.36 16.99 10.48
CA ILE A 115 20.46 17.70 9.57
C ILE A 115 19.01 17.35 9.91
N ASP A 116 18.28 18.34 10.43
CA ASP A 116 16.86 18.21 10.75
C ASP A 116 16.01 18.22 9.46
N MET A 117 15.69 17.03 8.96
CA MET A 117 14.92 16.85 7.72
C MET A 117 13.47 17.30 7.81
N ASP A 118 12.91 17.46 9.02
CA ASP A 118 11.57 18.00 9.23
C ASP A 118 11.46 19.47 8.78
N LEU A 119 12.55 20.23 8.87
CA LEU A 119 12.62 21.60 8.38
C LEU A 119 12.40 21.72 6.85
N PHE A 120 12.61 20.63 6.12
CA PHE A 120 12.44 20.56 4.67
C PHE A 120 11.15 19.86 4.27
N GLY A 121 10.41 19.32 5.25
CA GLY A 121 9.10 18.71 5.08
C GLY A 121 9.13 17.19 4.91
N PHE A 122 10.22 16.55 5.33
CA PHE A 122 10.31 15.12 5.55
C PHE A 122 10.01 14.87 7.03
N ASP A 123 8.73 14.81 7.39
CA ASP A 123 8.29 14.57 8.77
C ASP A 123 8.38 13.07 9.07
N LEU A 124 9.35 12.68 9.88
CA LEU A 124 9.59 11.31 10.31
C LEU A 124 8.81 10.94 11.59
N SER A 125 8.15 11.90 12.22
CA SER A 125 7.45 11.70 13.49
C SER A 125 5.98 11.33 13.31
N GLU A 126 5.68 10.09 12.98
CA GLU A 126 4.29 9.56 13.00
C GLU A 126 3.77 9.23 14.43
N GLU A 127 4.55 9.41 15.49
CA GLU A 127 4.22 8.84 16.81
C GLU A 127 3.46 9.74 17.79
N GLN A 128 3.21 11.02 17.52
CA GLN A 128 2.70 11.95 18.56
C GLN A 128 1.29 12.51 18.36
N GLN A 129 0.45 12.03 17.43
CA GLN A 129 -0.88 12.62 17.21
C GLN A 129 -2.08 11.70 17.48
N GLU A 130 -1.92 10.59 18.20
CA GLU A 130 -3.03 9.65 18.47
C GLU A 130 -4.08 10.12 19.49
N GLU A 131 -3.79 11.13 20.32
CA GLU A 131 -4.71 11.52 21.41
C GLU A 131 -5.87 12.44 21.01
N ASP A 132 -5.81 13.12 19.87
CA ASP A 132 -6.85 14.09 19.45
C ASP A 132 -7.85 13.55 18.39
N GLU A 133 -7.57 12.38 17.80
CA GLU A 133 -8.42 11.80 16.74
C GLU A 133 -9.82 11.38 17.20
N THR A 134 -10.06 11.24 18.48
CA THR A 134 -11.32 10.71 19.04
C THR A 134 -12.44 11.73 19.22
N LYS A 135 -12.14 13.02 19.08
CA LYS A 135 -13.08 14.11 19.47
C LYS A 135 -13.86 14.73 18.31
N VAL A 136 -13.52 14.44 17.03
CA VAL A 136 -14.18 15.08 15.90
C VAL A 136 -15.33 14.24 15.39
N GLU A 137 -16.53 14.69 15.61
CA GLU A 137 -17.76 14.00 15.19
C GLU A 137 -18.63 14.85 14.26
N THR A 138 -18.44 16.16 14.25
CA THR A 138 -19.28 17.09 13.49
C THR A 138 -18.45 18.05 12.63
N LYS A 139 -19.13 18.76 11.71
CA LYS A 139 -18.53 19.83 10.91
C LYS A 139 -17.96 20.95 11.81
N ASP A 140 -18.66 21.31 12.90
CA ASP A 140 -18.26 22.38 13.79
C ASP A 140 -16.99 22.02 14.56
N ASP A 141 -16.80 20.74 14.90
CA ASP A 141 -15.54 20.27 15.48
C ASP A 141 -14.39 20.37 14.49
N ALA A 142 -14.62 20.04 13.21
CA ALA A 142 -13.62 20.18 12.17
C ALA A 142 -13.19 21.64 11.96
N ILE A 143 -14.12 22.61 12.00
CA ILE A 143 -13.84 24.04 11.80
C ILE A 143 -12.83 24.57 12.82
N LYS A 144 -12.78 24.02 14.03
CA LYS A 144 -11.77 24.42 15.05
C LYS A 144 -10.34 24.16 14.60
N TYR A 145 -10.14 23.14 13.74
CA TYR A 145 -8.84 22.73 13.27
C TYR A 145 -8.48 23.31 11.90
N PHE A 146 -9.48 23.82 11.15
CA PHE A 146 -9.29 24.38 9.82
C PHE A 146 -9.58 25.87 9.81
N SER A 147 -8.66 26.64 9.24
CA SER A 147 -8.84 28.08 9.09
C SER A 147 -9.76 28.48 7.94
N ASP A 148 -10.12 27.53 7.08
CA ASP A 148 -10.89 27.79 5.86
C ASP A 148 -12.12 26.88 5.75
N GLU A 149 -13.27 27.45 6.14
CA GLU A 149 -14.56 26.77 6.07
C GLU A 149 -14.97 26.42 4.62
N GLN A 150 -14.48 27.18 3.63
CA GLN A 150 -14.83 26.91 2.22
C GLN A 150 -14.19 25.62 1.76
N ILE A 151 -12.95 25.30 2.18
CA ILE A 151 -12.27 24.05 1.86
C ILE A 151 -13.03 22.85 2.43
N ILE A 152 -13.49 22.96 3.70
CA ILE A 152 -14.29 21.91 4.33
C ILE A 152 -15.58 21.68 3.57
N LYS A 153 -16.29 22.77 3.25
CA LYS A 153 -17.55 22.69 2.50
C LYS A 153 -17.34 22.06 1.14
N GLN A 154 -16.33 22.52 0.38
CA GLN A 154 -16.00 21.98 -0.93
C GLN A 154 -15.68 20.49 -0.86
N ALA A 155 -14.87 20.05 0.11
CA ALA A 155 -14.53 18.65 0.29
C ALA A 155 -15.78 17.79 0.59
N LEU A 156 -16.74 18.31 1.36
CA LEU A 156 -18.00 17.62 1.65
C LEU A 156 -18.92 17.57 0.42
N ASP A 157 -18.96 18.65 -0.36
CA ASP A 157 -19.79 18.73 -1.57
C ASP A 157 -19.21 17.85 -2.69
N ASP A 158 -17.89 17.77 -2.80
CA ASP A 158 -17.18 16.94 -3.80
C ASP A 158 -17.15 15.45 -3.44
N PHE A 159 -17.41 15.11 -2.16
CA PHE A 159 -17.44 13.74 -1.72
C PHE A 159 -18.79 13.08 -2.04
N ILE A 160 -18.85 12.41 -3.19
CA ILE A 160 -20.03 11.62 -3.59
C ILE A 160 -19.83 10.17 -3.13
N PRO A 161 -20.70 9.65 -2.23
CA PRO A 161 -20.66 8.23 -1.84
C PRO A 161 -20.88 7.33 -3.07
N PHE A 162 -20.19 6.20 -3.11
CA PHE A 162 -20.35 5.24 -4.21
C PHE A 162 -21.72 4.57 -4.16
N LYS A 163 -22.27 4.30 -5.34
CA LYS A 163 -23.57 3.64 -5.47
C LYS A 163 -23.46 2.13 -5.20
N ASN A 164 -22.33 1.53 -5.59
CA ASN A 164 -22.07 0.10 -5.45
C ASN A 164 -20.57 -0.16 -5.31
N LEU A 165 -20.23 -1.41 -5.05
CA LEU A 165 -18.86 -1.86 -4.81
C LEU A 165 -17.98 -1.77 -6.07
N GLU A 166 -18.54 -2.04 -7.25
CA GLU A 166 -17.81 -1.94 -8.53
C GLU A 166 -17.38 -0.50 -8.81
N GLN A 167 -18.28 0.46 -8.60
CA GLN A 167 -17.95 1.87 -8.74
C GLN A 167 -16.85 2.30 -7.75
N PHE A 168 -16.88 1.75 -6.55
CA PHE A 168 -15.85 2.01 -5.56
C PHE A 168 -14.48 1.47 -6.02
N VAL A 169 -14.43 0.21 -6.46
CA VAL A 169 -13.20 -0.41 -6.95
C VAL A 169 -12.66 0.31 -8.18
N SER A 170 -13.52 0.67 -9.14
CA SER A 170 -13.11 1.40 -10.35
C SER A 170 -12.47 2.77 -10.06
N SER A 171 -12.73 3.35 -8.88
CA SER A 171 -12.05 4.58 -8.45
C SER A 171 -10.65 4.34 -7.86
N ILE A 172 -10.32 3.10 -7.54
CA ILE A 172 -9.03 2.70 -6.96
C ILE A 172 -8.11 2.16 -8.05
N ILE A 173 -8.64 1.27 -8.91
CA ILE A 173 -7.85 0.55 -9.91
C ILE A 173 -8.71 0.18 -11.12
N ASP A 174 -8.11 0.21 -12.30
CA ASP A 174 -8.64 -0.30 -13.56
C ASP A 174 -7.73 -1.38 -14.17
N LYS A 175 -8.19 -2.06 -15.21
CA LYS A 175 -7.42 -3.14 -15.86
C LYS A 175 -6.08 -2.67 -16.43
N PRO A 176 -5.95 -1.52 -17.13
CA PRO A 176 -4.67 -0.98 -17.56
C PRO A 176 -3.69 -0.74 -16.41
N THR A 177 -4.14 -0.11 -15.33
CA THR A 177 -3.32 0.14 -14.13
C THR A 177 -2.91 -1.18 -13.47
N ALA A 178 -3.80 -2.14 -13.37
CA ALA A 178 -3.49 -3.46 -12.83
C ALA A 178 -2.41 -4.19 -13.65
N MET A 179 -2.49 -4.12 -14.98
CA MET A 179 -1.47 -4.71 -15.86
C MET A 179 -0.14 -3.97 -15.73
N TYR A 180 -0.16 -2.64 -15.61
CA TYR A 180 1.05 -1.85 -15.34
C TYR A 180 1.71 -2.27 -14.02
N GLN A 181 0.95 -2.38 -12.92
CA GLN A 181 1.44 -2.87 -11.64
C GLN A 181 2.01 -4.29 -11.73
N PHE A 182 1.35 -5.19 -12.46
CA PHE A 182 1.85 -6.56 -12.67
C PHE A 182 3.18 -6.57 -13.42
N ASN A 183 3.33 -5.79 -14.47
CA ASN A 183 4.57 -5.70 -15.22
C ASN A 183 5.72 -5.16 -14.34
N ARG A 184 5.47 -4.17 -13.50
CA ARG A 184 6.44 -3.68 -12.51
C ARG A 184 6.83 -4.78 -11.53
N LEU A 185 5.84 -5.52 -11.02
CA LEU A 185 6.08 -6.65 -10.11
C LEU A 185 7.00 -7.70 -10.77
N CYS A 186 6.79 -8.04 -12.05
CA CYS A 186 7.65 -8.94 -12.80
C CYS A 186 9.09 -8.41 -12.91
N GLN A 187 9.26 -7.11 -13.05
CA GLN A 187 10.56 -6.43 -13.10
C GLN A 187 11.29 -6.34 -11.74
N GLY A 188 10.63 -6.72 -10.66
CA GLY A 188 11.20 -6.75 -9.31
C GLY A 188 10.77 -5.62 -8.39
N TYR A 189 9.94 -4.69 -8.84
CA TYR A 189 9.42 -3.61 -7.98
C TYR A 189 8.41 -4.13 -6.96
N ASN A 190 8.32 -3.46 -5.82
CA ASN A 190 7.32 -3.75 -4.81
C ASN A 190 5.97 -3.14 -5.22
N ASP A 191 5.21 -3.89 -6.01
CA ASP A 191 3.96 -3.44 -6.62
C ASP A 191 2.90 -4.56 -6.62
N GLY A 192 1.74 -4.30 -7.22
CA GLY A 192 0.67 -5.30 -7.34
C GLY A 192 -0.41 -5.24 -6.27
N TYR A 193 -0.38 -4.23 -5.40
CA TYR A 193 -1.21 -4.12 -4.19
C TYR A 193 -2.72 -4.22 -4.38
N ASN A 194 -3.22 -3.77 -5.52
CA ASN A 194 -4.66 -3.65 -5.75
C ASN A 194 -5.16 -4.53 -6.90
N ILE A 195 -4.31 -5.31 -7.55
CA ILE A 195 -4.69 -6.11 -8.73
C ILE A 195 -5.87 -7.03 -8.39
N SER A 196 -5.83 -7.70 -7.25
CA SER A 196 -6.87 -8.62 -6.81
C SER A 196 -8.23 -7.95 -6.58
N LEU A 197 -8.27 -6.65 -6.29
CA LEU A 197 -9.53 -5.91 -6.08
C LEU A 197 -10.44 -5.90 -7.29
N LEU A 198 -9.86 -5.91 -8.51
CA LEU A 198 -10.65 -5.97 -9.73
C LEU A 198 -11.49 -7.25 -9.84
N PHE A 199 -11.00 -8.33 -9.25
CA PHE A 199 -11.59 -9.67 -9.35
C PHE A 199 -12.27 -10.10 -8.06
N ASN A 200 -11.86 -9.53 -6.93
CA ASN A 200 -12.39 -9.80 -5.61
C ASN A 200 -12.81 -8.51 -4.87
N PRO A 201 -13.72 -7.70 -5.44
CA PRO A 201 -14.14 -6.43 -4.86
C PRO A 201 -14.77 -6.60 -3.47
N HIS A 202 -15.38 -7.75 -3.19
CA HIS A 202 -16.02 -8.08 -1.92
C HIS A 202 -15.04 -8.08 -0.74
N ARG A 203 -13.72 -8.11 -0.97
CA ARG A 203 -12.70 -7.90 0.07
C ARG A 203 -12.93 -6.61 0.84
N LEU A 204 -13.31 -5.53 0.16
CA LEU A 204 -13.60 -4.25 0.79
C LEU A 204 -14.90 -4.23 1.61
N ALA A 205 -15.76 -5.21 1.41
CA ALA A 205 -16.97 -5.42 2.18
C ALA A 205 -16.79 -6.43 3.35
N THR A 206 -15.59 -7.00 3.51
CA THR A 206 -15.28 -7.95 4.58
C THR A 206 -15.13 -7.21 5.91
N GLY A 207 -15.83 -7.69 6.94
CA GLY A 207 -15.76 -7.19 8.31
C GLY A 207 -14.80 -8.01 9.17
N THR A 208 -14.64 -7.58 10.42
CA THR A 208 -13.87 -8.32 11.43
C THR A 208 -14.70 -8.47 12.70
N LYS A 209 -14.40 -9.49 13.53
CA LYS A 209 -15.06 -9.73 14.82
C LYS A 209 -15.04 -8.49 15.74
N LYS A 210 -13.97 -7.72 15.70
CA LYS A 210 -13.80 -6.52 16.54
C LYS A 210 -14.51 -5.30 15.98
N ASN A 211 -14.68 -5.24 14.66
CA ASN A 211 -15.27 -4.12 13.96
C ASN A 211 -16.13 -4.66 12.82
N GLU A 212 -17.43 -4.73 13.03
CA GLU A 212 -18.37 -5.26 12.04
C GLU A 212 -18.46 -4.38 10.77
N GLN A 213 -18.03 -3.10 10.88
CA GLN A 213 -18.09 -2.16 9.75
C GLN A 213 -16.87 -2.31 8.83
N SER A 214 -17.13 -2.82 7.63
CA SER A 214 -16.14 -2.86 6.56
C SER A 214 -15.83 -1.47 6.00
N ILE A 215 -14.74 -1.35 5.23
CA ILE A 215 -14.40 -0.10 4.51
C ILE A 215 -15.56 0.36 3.63
N TYR A 216 -16.12 -0.55 2.85
CA TYR A 216 -17.22 -0.22 1.94
C TYR A 216 -18.46 0.29 2.70
N GLN A 217 -18.81 -0.35 3.81
CA GLN A 217 -19.91 0.11 4.66
C GLN A 217 -19.62 1.48 5.28
N ALA A 218 -18.39 1.72 5.73
CA ALA A 218 -18.00 3.01 6.31
C ALA A 218 -18.06 4.15 5.30
N LEU A 219 -17.76 3.88 4.04
CA LEU A 219 -17.72 4.86 2.94
C LEU A 219 -19.05 4.98 2.19
N ASN A 220 -20.04 4.14 2.49
CA ASN A 220 -21.36 4.18 1.89
C ASN A 220 -22.17 5.39 2.37
N LYS A 221 -23.16 5.81 1.57
CA LYS A 221 -24.07 6.95 1.84
C LYS A 221 -24.73 6.88 3.22
N ASN A 222 -25.05 5.67 3.68
CA ASN A 222 -25.70 5.41 4.97
C ASN A 222 -24.69 5.09 6.10
N GLY A 223 -23.39 5.10 5.78
CA GLY A 223 -22.33 4.79 6.73
C GLY A 223 -21.77 6.02 7.46
N THR A 224 -20.62 5.83 8.06
CA THR A 224 -19.92 6.86 8.84
C THR A 224 -18.99 7.75 8.00
N TYR A 225 -19.20 7.81 6.68
CA TYR A 225 -18.28 8.48 5.76
C TYR A 225 -17.99 9.94 6.11
N LYS A 226 -18.99 10.69 6.60
CA LYS A 226 -18.81 12.09 7.02
C LYS A 226 -17.84 12.20 8.21
N LYS A 227 -18.04 11.37 9.25
CA LYS A 227 -17.14 11.32 10.41
C LYS A 227 -15.72 10.95 10.00
N GLN A 228 -15.57 9.96 9.11
CA GLN A 228 -14.27 9.55 8.58
C GLN A 228 -13.61 10.65 7.74
N LEU A 229 -14.40 11.35 6.92
CA LEU A 229 -13.91 12.47 6.13
C LEU A 229 -13.40 13.62 7.01
N PHE A 230 -14.11 13.97 8.08
CA PHE A 230 -13.64 14.98 9.03
C PHE A 230 -12.32 14.60 9.70
N ARG A 231 -12.21 13.35 10.17
CA ARG A 231 -10.96 12.84 10.76
C ARG A 231 -9.81 12.90 9.77
N PHE A 232 -10.06 12.51 8.51
CA PHE A 232 -9.07 12.62 7.45
C PHE A 232 -8.67 14.06 7.19
N MET A 233 -9.62 14.98 7.10
CA MET A 233 -9.35 16.41 6.90
C MET A 233 -8.47 16.99 8.01
N ILE A 234 -8.70 16.60 9.26
CA ILE A 234 -7.87 17.00 10.40
C ILE A 234 -6.45 16.46 10.21
N LYS A 235 -6.28 15.17 9.95
CA LYS A 235 -4.97 14.54 9.80
C LYS A 235 -4.14 15.17 8.69
N VAL A 236 -4.75 15.50 7.55
CA VAL A 236 -4.03 16.11 6.41
C VAL A 236 -3.91 17.63 6.49
N GLN A 237 -4.46 18.28 7.53
CA GLN A 237 -4.40 19.72 7.74
C GLN A 237 -4.72 20.53 6.48
N ASN A 238 -5.76 20.19 5.76
CA ASN A 238 -6.20 20.79 4.47
C ASN A 238 -5.23 20.60 3.28
N LYS A 239 -4.18 19.82 3.41
CA LYS A 239 -3.13 19.80 2.38
C LYS A 239 -3.51 19.06 1.11
N PHE A 240 -4.31 17.99 1.17
CA PHE A 240 -4.72 17.20 -0.01
C PHE A 240 -5.97 16.38 0.26
N VAL A 241 -7.13 17.00 0.34
CA VAL A 241 -8.40 16.28 0.44
C VAL A 241 -8.80 15.79 -0.95
N THR A 242 -8.29 14.64 -1.34
CA THR A 242 -8.71 13.92 -2.55
C THR A 242 -9.40 12.62 -2.17
N LYS A 243 -10.27 12.10 -3.05
CA LYS A 243 -10.89 10.79 -2.83
C LYS A 243 -9.84 9.69 -2.63
N HIS A 244 -8.77 9.72 -3.42
CA HIS A 244 -7.68 8.74 -3.35
C HIS A 244 -7.01 8.75 -1.98
N ASN A 245 -6.59 9.91 -1.48
CA ASN A 245 -5.94 10.03 -0.17
C ASN A 245 -6.88 9.66 0.97
N TYR A 246 -8.18 10.01 0.85
CA TYR A 246 -9.19 9.60 1.81
C TYR A 246 -9.37 8.08 1.87
N PHE A 247 -9.38 7.40 0.72
CA PHE A 247 -9.45 5.93 0.71
C PHE A 247 -8.21 5.28 1.27
N LYS A 248 -7.04 5.84 0.99
CA LYS A 248 -5.78 5.40 1.60
C LYS A 248 -5.83 5.55 3.12
N PHE A 249 -6.28 6.67 3.64
CA PHE A 249 -6.48 6.91 5.07
C PHE A 249 -7.41 5.89 5.72
N VAL A 250 -8.59 5.65 5.15
CA VAL A 250 -9.53 4.66 5.67
C VAL A 250 -8.97 3.25 5.53
N GLY A 251 -8.29 2.96 4.42
CA GLY A 251 -7.63 1.68 4.16
C GLY A 251 -6.49 1.36 5.14
N LEU A 252 -5.85 2.35 5.72
CA LEU A 252 -4.85 2.18 6.78
C LEU A 252 -5.47 1.87 8.17
N GLY A 253 -6.79 1.67 8.23
CA GLY A 253 -7.50 1.41 9.49
C GLY A 253 -7.68 2.63 10.37
N CYS A 254 -7.36 3.81 9.86
CA CYS A 254 -7.61 5.06 10.55
C CYS A 254 -9.12 5.32 10.64
N GLY A 255 -9.56 5.93 11.73
CA GLY A 255 -10.97 6.27 11.88
C GLY A 255 -11.86 5.13 12.42
N GLY A 256 -11.30 4.05 12.95
CA GLY A 256 -12.07 2.97 13.58
C GLY A 256 -12.66 1.94 12.60
N VAL A 257 -12.19 1.95 11.33
CA VAL A 257 -12.51 0.92 10.35
C VAL A 257 -11.33 -0.05 10.30
N GLN A 258 -11.58 -1.34 10.50
CA GLN A 258 -10.56 -2.36 10.32
C GLN A 258 -10.52 -2.82 8.86
N TYR A 259 -9.32 -2.87 8.31
CA TYR A 259 -9.05 -3.36 6.97
C TYR A 259 -8.59 -4.82 7.05
N VAL A 260 -9.23 -5.67 6.28
CA VAL A 260 -8.75 -7.04 6.10
C VAL A 260 -7.69 -7.04 5.02
N ASN A 261 -6.46 -7.34 5.42
CA ASN A 261 -5.30 -7.29 4.55
C ASN A 261 -5.24 -8.51 3.62
N GLU A 262 -4.84 -8.26 2.38
CA GLU A 262 -4.40 -9.31 1.47
C GLU A 262 -2.90 -9.57 1.66
N PHE A 263 -2.48 -10.82 1.42
CA PHE A 263 -1.05 -11.11 1.36
C PHE A 263 -0.41 -10.36 0.19
N GLN A 264 0.65 -9.61 0.47
CA GLN A 264 1.25 -8.68 -0.50
C GLN A 264 1.89 -9.43 -1.67
N PRO A 265 1.53 -9.13 -2.93
CA PRO A 265 2.06 -9.83 -4.10
C PRO A 265 3.58 -9.77 -4.24
N TYR A 266 4.21 -8.63 -3.94
CA TYR A 266 5.67 -8.50 -4.00
C TYR A 266 6.37 -9.41 -2.98
N LEU A 267 5.85 -9.52 -1.76
CA LEU A 267 6.38 -10.41 -0.74
C LEU A 267 6.20 -11.88 -1.12
N ALA A 268 5.04 -12.23 -1.68
CA ALA A 268 4.80 -13.57 -2.22
C ALA A 268 5.78 -13.91 -3.33
N ARG A 269 6.07 -12.97 -4.26
CA ARG A 269 7.09 -13.11 -5.30
C ARG A 269 8.46 -13.44 -4.69
N ASP A 270 8.89 -12.69 -3.69
CA ASP A 270 10.22 -12.87 -3.09
C ASP A 270 10.32 -14.19 -2.33
N ILE A 271 9.25 -14.62 -1.67
CA ILE A 271 9.14 -15.95 -1.07
C ILE A 271 9.24 -17.03 -2.14
N TYR A 272 8.46 -16.96 -3.21
CA TYR A 272 8.52 -17.95 -4.27
C TYR A 272 9.90 -18.00 -4.96
N ARG A 273 10.55 -16.86 -5.19
CA ARG A 273 11.91 -16.81 -5.74
C ARG A 273 12.95 -17.46 -4.80
N THR A 274 12.72 -17.42 -3.50
CA THR A 274 13.61 -18.04 -2.50
C THR A 274 13.43 -19.55 -2.41
N TYR A 275 12.18 -20.02 -2.47
CA TYR A 275 11.86 -21.42 -2.19
C TYR A 275 11.59 -22.27 -3.42
N CYS A 276 11.26 -21.67 -4.55
CA CYS A 276 10.80 -22.38 -5.74
C CYS A 276 11.79 -22.28 -6.91
N LYS A 277 11.64 -23.20 -7.85
CA LYS A 277 12.33 -23.22 -9.14
C LYS A 277 11.44 -23.80 -10.21
N ASP A 278 11.88 -23.76 -11.47
CA ASP A 278 11.18 -24.33 -12.60
C ASP A 278 10.75 -25.79 -12.34
N GLY A 279 9.56 -26.15 -12.81
CA GLY A 279 9.00 -27.49 -12.69
C GLY A 279 8.38 -27.85 -11.33
N TYR A 280 8.44 -26.96 -10.32
CA TYR A 280 7.86 -27.22 -9.00
C TYR A 280 6.34 -27.32 -9.03
N THR A 281 5.82 -28.18 -8.16
CA THR A 281 4.40 -28.29 -7.85
C THR A 281 4.15 -27.59 -6.51
N ILE A 282 3.33 -26.54 -6.54
CA ILE A 282 3.04 -25.66 -5.42
C ILE A 282 1.61 -25.87 -4.96
N LEU A 283 1.41 -25.87 -3.64
CA LEU A 283 0.11 -25.96 -2.98
C LEU A 283 -0.17 -24.68 -2.19
N ASP A 284 -1.38 -24.13 -2.36
CA ASP A 284 -1.94 -23.06 -1.54
C ASP A 284 -3.33 -23.46 -1.00
N PRO A 285 -3.40 -24.01 0.21
CA PRO A 285 -4.64 -24.49 0.82
C PRO A 285 -5.73 -23.43 1.03
N CYS A 286 -5.34 -22.16 1.20
CA CYS A 286 -6.24 -21.05 1.52
C CYS A 286 -5.90 -19.87 0.60
N ALA A 287 -6.27 -19.97 -0.69
CA ALA A 287 -5.83 -19.04 -1.73
C ALA A 287 -6.19 -17.56 -1.45
N GLY A 288 -7.32 -17.34 -0.77
CA GLY A 288 -7.84 -16.01 -0.53
C GLY A 288 -8.07 -15.25 -1.83
N TRP A 289 -7.81 -13.96 -1.81
CA TRP A 289 -8.15 -13.08 -2.95
C TRP A 289 -7.12 -13.07 -4.09
N GLY A 290 -6.04 -13.85 -3.99
CA GLY A 290 -5.11 -14.08 -5.10
C GLY A 290 -3.77 -13.35 -5.01
N GLY A 291 -3.44 -12.68 -3.92
CA GLY A 291 -2.14 -11.99 -3.77
C GLY A 291 -0.96 -12.93 -3.94
N ARG A 292 -1.03 -14.16 -3.39
CA ARG A 292 0.00 -15.19 -3.58
C ARG A 292 0.03 -15.71 -5.01
N THR A 293 -1.13 -15.84 -5.67
CA THR A 293 -1.20 -16.19 -7.11
C THR A 293 -0.49 -15.14 -7.97
N ILE A 294 -0.76 -13.84 -7.74
CA ILE A 294 -0.13 -12.73 -8.46
C ILE A 294 1.38 -12.74 -8.26
N GLY A 295 1.83 -12.93 -7.02
CA GLY A 295 3.24 -13.05 -6.68
C GLY A 295 3.93 -14.20 -7.40
N LEU A 296 3.34 -15.41 -7.40
CA LEU A 296 3.87 -16.56 -8.12
C LEU A 296 3.92 -16.34 -9.64
N ALA A 297 2.86 -15.80 -10.22
CA ALA A 297 2.78 -15.49 -11.64
C ALA A 297 3.91 -14.53 -12.07
N SER A 298 4.25 -13.54 -11.24
CA SER A 298 5.30 -12.57 -11.53
C SER A 298 6.73 -13.14 -11.49
N CYS A 299 6.91 -14.34 -10.93
CA CYS A 299 8.20 -15.03 -10.93
C CYS A 299 8.60 -15.57 -12.31
N MET A 300 7.65 -15.76 -13.21
CA MET A 300 7.86 -16.24 -14.58
C MET A 300 8.56 -17.62 -14.66
N PHE A 301 8.36 -18.49 -13.66
CA PHE A 301 8.91 -19.84 -13.66
C PHE A 301 8.33 -20.68 -14.80
N LYS A 302 9.17 -21.56 -15.37
CA LYS A 302 8.77 -22.52 -16.41
C LYS A 302 8.17 -23.78 -15.78
N ASP A 303 7.15 -24.32 -16.42
CA ASP A 303 6.51 -25.62 -16.08
C ASP A 303 6.04 -25.74 -14.62
N ILE A 304 5.83 -24.60 -13.94
CA ILE A 304 5.30 -24.57 -12.57
C ILE A 304 3.86 -25.09 -12.56
N LYS A 305 3.49 -25.84 -11.52
CA LYS A 305 2.12 -26.28 -11.28
C LYS A 305 1.65 -25.70 -9.97
N TYR A 306 0.52 -25.01 -10.00
CA TYR A 306 -0.06 -24.37 -8.83
C TYR A 306 -1.47 -24.92 -8.57
N PHE A 307 -1.68 -25.44 -7.37
CA PHE A 307 -2.96 -25.94 -6.89
C PHE A 307 -3.41 -25.14 -5.69
N ALA A 308 -4.57 -24.53 -5.79
CA ALA A 308 -5.09 -23.68 -4.72
C ALA A 308 -6.57 -23.96 -4.45
N THR A 309 -7.00 -23.77 -3.21
CA THR A 309 -8.38 -23.92 -2.81
C THR A 309 -8.89 -22.69 -2.08
N ASP A 310 -10.18 -22.44 -2.23
CA ASP A 310 -10.92 -21.48 -1.41
C ASP A 310 -12.38 -21.95 -1.32
N PRO A 311 -13.00 -21.96 -0.12
CA PRO A 311 -14.38 -22.41 0.05
C PRO A 311 -15.39 -21.40 -0.50
N SER A 312 -15.06 -20.12 -0.54
CA SER A 312 -15.95 -19.07 -1.01
C SER A 312 -16.13 -19.12 -2.52
N LYS A 313 -17.37 -19.29 -2.97
CA LYS A 313 -17.72 -19.29 -4.40
C LYS A 313 -17.35 -17.98 -5.08
N ARG A 314 -17.53 -16.85 -4.36
CA ARG A 314 -17.19 -15.52 -4.89
C ARG A 314 -15.68 -15.38 -5.12
N THR A 315 -14.88 -15.75 -4.13
CA THR A 315 -13.41 -15.74 -4.20
C THR A 315 -12.92 -16.67 -5.31
N TYR A 316 -13.45 -17.88 -5.40
CA TYR A 316 -13.12 -18.83 -6.46
C TYR A 316 -13.38 -18.26 -7.86
N ASN A 317 -14.53 -17.62 -8.09
CA ASN A 317 -14.84 -16.99 -9.36
C ASN A 317 -13.84 -15.85 -9.66
N GLY A 318 -13.52 -15.00 -8.69
CA GLY A 318 -12.51 -13.95 -8.83
C GLY A 318 -11.12 -14.49 -9.16
N LEU A 319 -10.74 -15.64 -8.59
CA LEU A 319 -9.48 -16.30 -8.93
C LEU A 319 -9.45 -16.83 -10.38
N LEU A 320 -10.58 -17.30 -10.91
CA LEU A 320 -10.69 -17.71 -12.31
C LEU A 320 -10.57 -16.48 -13.25
N GLU A 321 -11.23 -15.38 -12.95
CA GLU A 321 -11.11 -14.14 -13.71
C GLU A 321 -9.69 -13.56 -13.65
N LEU A 322 -9.04 -13.62 -12.49
CA LEU A 322 -7.62 -13.24 -12.32
C LEU A 322 -6.71 -14.13 -13.17
N LYS A 323 -6.95 -15.46 -13.19
CA LYS A 323 -6.22 -16.41 -14.04
C LYS A 323 -6.32 -16.02 -15.51
N GLU A 324 -7.52 -15.72 -15.99
CA GLU A 324 -7.77 -15.28 -17.36
C GLU A 324 -7.06 -13.95 -17.66
N PHE A 325 -7.20 -12.96 -16.79
CA PHE A 325 -6.59 -11.65 -16.94
C PHE A 325 -5.05 -11.70 -17.05
N LEU A 326 -4.41 -12.52 -16.21
CA LEU A 326 -2.95 -12.71 -16.22
C LEU A 326 -2.48 -13.75 -17.25
N ASN A 327 -3.41 -14.30 -18.03
CA ASN A 327 -3.12 -15.35 -19.02
C ASN A 327 -2.36 -16.56 -18.43
N LEU A 328 -2.76 -17.01 -17.24
CA LEU A 328 -2.17 -18.17 -16.59
C LEU A 328 -2.72 -19.45 -17.20
N GLY A 329 -1.84 -20.31 -17.66
CA GLY A 329 -2.21 -21.56 -18.35
C GLY A 329 -2.89 -22.60 -17.44
N GLU A 330 -3.12 -23.81 -18.00
CA GLU A 330 -3.78 -24.93 -17.32
C GLU A 330 -3.01 -25.47 -16.10
N ASN A 331 -1.79 -25.05 -15.92
CA ASN A 331 -0.96 -25.40 -14.77
C ASN A 331 -1.40 -24.69 -13.47
N PHE A 332 -2.17 -23.59 -13.58
CA PHE A 332 -2.80 -22.91 -12.43
C PHE A 332 -4.23 -23.47 -12.26
N LYS A 333 -4.43 -24.24 -11.20
CA LYS A 333 -5.69 -24.92 -10.93
C LYS A 333 -6.26 -24.48 -9.59
N TYR A 334 -7.51 -24.04 -9.62
CA TYR A 334 -8.27 -23.67 -8.44
C TYR A 334 -9.41 -24.65 -8.21
N LYS A 335 -9.78 -24.86 -6.94
CA LYS A 335 -10.98 -25.61 -6.56
C LYS A 335 -11.79 -24.83 -5.54
N ASN A 336 -13.09 -24.78 -5.75
CA ASN A 336 -14.04 -24.25 -4.78
C ASN A 336 -14.43 -25.35 -3.80
N ILE A 337 -13.61 -25.54 -2.77
CA ILE A 337 -13.78 -26.56 -1.75
C ILE A 337 -13.00 -26.16 -0.50
N PRO A 338 -13.51 -26.42 0.71
CA PRO A 338 -12.70 -26.38 1.92
C PRO A 338 -11.53 -27.35 1.81
N PHE A 339 -10.34 -26.90 2.25
CA PHE A 339 -9.14 -27.73 2.03
C PHE A 339 -9.17 -29.07 2.81
N GLU A 340 -9.79 -29.06 3.99
CA GLU A 340 -9.95 -30.26 4.81
C GLU A 340 -10.78 -31.36 4.10
N ASP A 341 -11.59 -31.00 3.09
CA ASP A 341 -12.37 -31.95 2.32
C ASP A 341 -11.64 -32.39 1.02
N LEU A 342 -10.55 -31.69 0.66
CA LEU A 342 -9.82 -31.99 -0.56
C LEU A 342 -9.07 -33.33 -0.44
N LYS A 343 -9.21 -34.18 -1.46
CA LYS A 343 -8.30 -35.34 -1.67
C LYS A 343 -7.07 -34.88 -2.43
N ILE A 344 -5.91 -35.02 -1.83
CA ILE A 344 -4.63 -34.66 -2.42
C ILE A 344 -3.71 -35.88 -2.46
N LYS A 345 -2.92 -36.01 -3.52
CA LYS A 345 -1.97 -37.10 -3.69
C LYS A 345 -0.76 -36.90 -2.75
N GLU A 346 -0.40 -37.95 -2.05
CA GLU A 346 0.81 -37.99 -1.24
C GLU A 346 2.09 -37.83 -2.05
N ASN A 347 3.13 -37.27 -1.46
CA ASN A 347 4.46 -37.12 -2.07
C ASN A 347 4.44 -36.46 -3.46
N SER A 348 3.60 -35.43 -3.63
CA SER A 348 3.39 -34.77 -4.93
C SER A 348 3.72 -33.30 -4.96
N ILE A 349 3.88 -32.66 -3.82
CA ILE A 349 4.07 -31.21 -3.65
C ILE A 349 5.52 -30.92 -3.29
N ASP A 350 6.14 -29.97 -3.98
CA ASP A 350 7.50 -29.50 -3.73
C ASP A 350 7.51 -28.38 -2.68
N PHE A 351 6.51 -27.47 -2.77
CA PHE A 351 6.39 -26.33 -1.87
C PHE A 351 4.93 -26.04 -1.52
N CYS A 352 4.64 -25.84 -0.26
CA CYS A 352 3.35 -25.36 0.21
C CYS A 352 3.52 -23.98 0.84
N PHE A 353 2.71 -23.01 0.40
CA PHE A 353 2.70 -21.67 0.99
C PHE A 353 1.29 -21.18 1.17
N THR A 354 0.91 -20.87 2.41
CA THR A 354 -0.44 -20.38 2.71
C THR A 354 -0.46 -19.53 3.99
N SER A 355 -1.56 -18.79 4.15
CA SER A 355 -1.98 -18.15 5.38
C SER A 355 -3.37 -18.69 5.71
N PRO A 356 -3.54 -19.55 6.71
CA PRO A 356 -4.84 -20.09 7.08
C PRO A 356 -5.73 -18.99 7.65
N PRO A 357 -7.08 -19.13 7.59
CA PRO A 357 -7.99 -18.22 8.27
C PRO A 357 -7.75 -18.22 9.79
N TYR A 358 -7.95 -17.08 10.42
CA TYR A 358 -7.79 -16.94 11.88
C TYR A 358 -9.08 -17.25 12.63
N TYR A 359 -9.72 -18.39 12.35
CA TYR A 359 -11.02 -18.85 12.85
C TYR A 359 -12.11 -17.78 12.59
N ASP A 360 -12.64 -17.12 13.62
CA ASP A 360 -13.70 -16.11 13.53
C ASP A 360 -13.19 -14.65 13.65
N THR A 361 -11.86 -14.45 13.53
CA THR A 361 -11.28 -13.10 13.59
C THR A 361 -11.74 -12.22 12.43
N GLU A 362 -11.93 -12.83 11.26
CA GLU A 362 -12.35 -12.17 10.03
C GLU A 362 -13.55 -12.89 9.41
N HIS A 363 -14.56 -12.12 9.04
CA HIS A 363 -15.80 -12.63 8.45
C HIS A 363 -15.78 -12.37 6.94
N TYR A 364 -15.21 -13.32 6.20
CA TYR A 364 -14.97 -13.17 4.75
C TYR A 364 -16.25 -13.22 3.91
N SER A 365 -17.22 -14.05 4.28
CA SER A 365 -18.51 -14.16 3.58
C SER A 365 -19.57 -14.80 4.47
N GLU A 366 -20.83 -14.77 4.00
CA GLU A 366 -21.95 -15.46 4.62
C GLU A 366 -22.08 -16.95 4.21
N ASP A 367 -21.14 -17.45 3.39
CA ASP A 367 -21.17 -18.84 2.92
C ASP A 367 -21.01 -19.82 4.09
N SER A 368 -21.83 -20.89 4.11
CA SER A 368 -21.81 -21.94 5.14
C SER A 368 -20.47 -22.68 5.21
N GLU A 369 -19.73 -22.69 4.11
CA GLU A 369 -18.43 -23.36 3.99
C GLU A 369 -17.27 -22.59 4.61
N GLN A 370 -17.51 -21.38 5.14
CA GLN A 370 -16.49 -20.64 5.87
C GLN A 370 -16.11 -21.35 7.18
N SER A 371 -14.81 -21.44 7.49
CA SER A 371 -14.33 -22.22 8.62
C SER A 371 -14.99 -21.84 9.96
N TYR A 372 -15.21 -20.55 10.21
CA TYR A 372 -15.88 -20.08 11.42
C TYR A 372 -17.38 -20.42 11.49
N LYS A 373 -18.01 -20.79 10.38
CA LYS A 373 -19.41 -21.25 10.33
C LYS A 373 -19.53 -22.77 10.37
N ARG A 374 -18.49 -23.48 9.91
CA ARG A 374 -18.46 -24.95 9.95
C ARG A 374 -18.17 -25.51 11.33
N TYR A 375 -17.48 -24.74 12.16
CA TYR A 375 -17.02 -25.16 13.48
C TYR A 375 -17.54 -24.21 14.55
N GLU A 376 -18.19 -24.76 15.57
CA GLU A 376 -18.88 -23.97 16.62
C GLU A 376 -17.90 -23.33 17.63
N SER A 377 -16.70 -23.87 17.74
CA SER A 377 -15.69 -23.40 18.67
C SER A 377 -14.29 -23.40 18.09
N TYR A 378 -13.41 -22.58 18.68
CA TYR A 378 -11.98 -22.59 18.31
C TYR A 378 -11.33 -23.96 18.52
N ALA A 379 -11.70 -24.68 19.57
CA ALA A 379 -11.17 -26.01 19.85
C ALA A 379 -11.56 -27.01 18.76
N GLU A 380 -12.81 -26.99 18.30
CA GLU A 380 -13.27 -27.82 17.20
C GLU A 380 -12.60 -27.41 15.88
N TRP A 381 -12.50 -26.11 15.57
CA TRP A 381 -11.80 -25.58 14.41
C TRP A 381 -10.34 -26.02 14.40
N LYS A 382 -9.63 -25.95 15.55
CA LYS A 382 -8.25 -26.40 15.71
C LYS A 382 -8.10 -27.88 15.31
N GLN A 383 -8.99 -28.75 15.80
CA GLN A 383 -8.90 -30.19 15.56
C GLN A 383 -9.39 -30.59 14.14
N CYS A 384 -10.50 -30.04 13.70
CA CYS A 384 -11.17 -30.48 12.48
C CYS A 384 -10.75 -29.73 11.22
N PHE A 385 -10.20 -28.53 11.34
CA PHE A 385 -9.65 -27.75 10.24
C PHE A 385 -8.13 -27.66 10.30
N LEU A 386 -7.57 -26.98 11.34
CA LEU A 386 -6.16 -26.65 11.37
C LEU A 386 -5.25 -27.89 11.34
N TYR A 387 -5.48 -28.83 12.24
CA TYR A 387 -4.65 -30.04 12.31
C TYR A 387 -4.88 -30.98 11.11
N VAL A 388 -6.11 -31.09 10.64
CA VAL A 388 -6.39 -31.83 9.39
C VAL A 388 -5.69 -31.21 8.19
N MET A 389 -5.66 -29.87 8.11
CA MET A 389 -4.92 -29.16 7.05
C MET A 389 -3.42 -29.45 7.14
N LEU A 390 -2.83 -29.38 8.32
CA LEU A 390 -1.41 -29.64 8.54
C LEU A 390 -1.03 -31.09 8.18
N ASP A 391 -1.83 -32.06 8.60
CA ASP A 391 -1.68 -33.48 8.26
C ASP A 391 -1.66 -33.70 6.74
N LYS A 392 -2.65 -33.11 6.03
CA LYS A 392 -2.76 -33.25 4.58
C LYS A 392 -1.60 -32.57 3.85
N ILE A 393 -1.18 -31.39 4.31
CA ILE A 393 -0.01 -30.72 3.77
C ILE A 393 1.21 -31.61 3.93
N TYR A 394 1.50 -32.08 5.14
CA TYR A 394 2.67 -32.88 5.42
C TYR A 394 2.71 -34.18 4.59
N LYS A 395 1.59 -34.91 4.51
CA LYS A 395 1.46 -36.12 3.69
C LYS A 395 1.68 -35.84 2.20
N SER A 396 1.19 -34.70 1.71
CA SER A 396 1.29 -34.32 0.30
C SER A 396 2.69 -33.84 -0.12
N LEU A 397 3.49 -33.32 0.79
CA LEU A 397 4.86 -32.92 0.49
C LEU A 397 5.71 -34.11 0.07
N LYS A 398 6.58 -33.91 -0.89
CA LYS A 398 7.68 -34.82 -1.21
C LYS A 398 8.71 -34.82 -0.09
N VAL A 399 9.54 -35.87 0.04
CA VAL A 399 10.70 -35.83 0.93
C VAL A 399 11.60 -34.64 0.52
N GLY A 400 11.97 -33.80 1.48
CA GLY A 400 12.66 -32.53 1.25
C GLY A 400 11.73 -31.38 0.80
N GLY A 401 10.44 -31.63 0.59
CA GLY A 401 9.45 -30.59 0.31
C GLY A 401 9.21 -29.68 1.52
N VAL A 402 8.97 -28.41 1.26
CA VAL A 402 8.89 -27.35 2.29
C VAL A 402 7.47 -26.86 2.42
N CYS A 403 7.02 -26.65 3.66
CA CYS A 403 5.84 -25.86 3.98
C CYS A 403 6.23 -24.56 4.66
N LEU A 404 5.67 -23.45 4.19
CA LEU A 404 5.80 -22.13 4.79
C LEU A 404 4.40 -21.60 5.14
N LEU A 405 4.16 -21.34 6.42
CA LEU A 405 2.88 -20.84 6.93
C LEU A 405 3.05 -19.40 7.44
N ASN A 406 2.27 -18.48 6.93
CA ASN A 406 2.18 -17.12 7.49
C ASN A 406 1.07 -17.09 8.53
N VAL A 407 1.42 -16.98 9.80
CA VAL A 407 0.50 -17.06 10.94
C VAL A 407 1.00 -16.23 12.12
N GLY A 408 0.08 -15.72 12.92
CA GLY A 408 0.38 -15.01 14.16
C GLY A 408 -0.62 -15.33 15.26
N ASN A 409 -0.27 -14.99 16.49
CA ASN A 409 -1.15 -15.09 17.66
C ASN A 409 -1.89 -13.76 17.85
N VAL A 410 -3.02 -13.56 17.15
CA VAL A 410 -3.78 -12.30 17.21
C VAL A 410 -4.85 -12.37 18.31
N ILE A 411 -5.92 -13.14 18.09
CA ILE A 411 -6.98 -13.42 19.07
C ILE A 411 -6.79 -14.83 19.61
N TYR A 412 -6.45 -15.77 18.73
CA TYR A 412 -6.24 -17.18 19.01
C TYR A 412 -4.76 -17.53 18.90
N PRO A 413 -4.25 -18.54 19.65
CA PRO A 413 -2.85 -18.91 19.68
C PRO A 413 -2.44 -19.83 18.51
N ILE A 414 -2.84 -19.47 17.27
CA ILE A 414 -2.68 -20.34 16.09
C ILE A 414 -1.22 -20.69 15.83
N GLU A 415 -0.31 -19.74 15.98
CA GLU A 415 1.14 -19.98 15.85
C GLU A 415 1.62 -21.04 16.87
N ASN A 416 1.14 -20.95 18.12
CA ASN A 416 1.52 -21.92 19.17
C ASN A 416 0.93 -23.30 18.88
N ASP A 417 -0.34 -23.36 18.42
CA ASP A 417 -1.00 -24.62 18.07
C ASP A 417 -0.30 -25.35 16.92
N ILE A 418 0.22 -24.60 15.91
CA ILE A 418 1.01 -25.21 14.83
C ILE A 418 2.34 -25.77 15.36
N LYS A 419 3.00 -25.05 16.26
CA LYS A 419 4.25 -25.52 16.89
C LYS A 419 4.01 -26.77 17.74
N GLU A 420 2.90 -26.79 18.51
CA GLU A 420 2.45 -27.94 19.30
C GLU A 420 2.25 -29.16 18.38
N TRP A 421 1.49 -28.99 17.29
CA TRP A 421 1.27 -30.05 16.30
C TRP A 421 2.58 -30.59 15.72
N CYS A 422 3.54 -29.72 15.36
CA CYS A 422 4.86 -30.13 14.89
C CYS A 422 5.60 -30.99 15.92
N LEU A 423 5.57 -30.59 17.21
CA LEU A 423 6.23 -31.34 18.30
C LEU A 423 5.59 -32.69 18.54
N GLU A 424 4.26 -32.79 18.52
CA GLU A 424 3.52 -34.05 18.69
C GLU A 424 3.81 -35.06 17.57
N HIS A 425 4.17 -34.57 16.37
CA HIS A 425 4.45 -35.41 15.20
C HIS A 425 5.96 -35.59 14.93
N ASP A 426 6.84 -35.13 15.83
CA ASP A 426 8.31 -35.16 15.70
C ASP A 426 8.79 -34.45 14.41
N ILE A 427 8.11 -33.37 14.03
CA ILE A 427 8.42 -32.57 12.85
C ILE A 427 9.28 -31.37 13.26
N LYS A 428 10.47 -31.26 12.67
CA LYS A 428 11.35 -30.10 12.89
C LYS A 428 10.79 -28.87 12.17
N PHE A 429 10.69 -27.77 12.92
CA PHE A 429 10.24 -26.48 12.40
C PHE A 429 11.19 -25.36 12.82
N ARG A 430 11.11 -24.23 12.09
CA ARG A 430 11.79 -22.99 12.46
C ARG A 430 10.91 -21.78 12.20
N ASN A 431 11.12 -20.71 12.95
CA ASN A 431 10.58 -19.40 12.62
C ASN A 431 11.46 -18.76 11.55
N VAL A 432 10.83 -18.23 10.49
CA VAL A 432 11.51 -17.49 9.42
C VAL A 432 11.21 -16.01 9.60
N ASN A 433 12.27 -15.20 9.79
CA ASN A 433 12.17 -13.76 10.01
C ASN A 433 12.73 -12.94 8.82
N ASP A 434 13.12 -13.62 7.75
CA ASP A 434 13.78 -13.01 6.58
C ASP A 434 12.81 -12.19 5.71
N PHE A 435 11.51 -12.43 5.88
CA PHE A 435 10.47 -11.73 5.16
C PHE A 435 9.72 -10.78 6.10
N LYS A 436 9.94 -9.48 5.94
CA LYS A 436 9.21 -8.48 6.73
C LYS A 436 7.95 -8.07 5.98
N ILE A 437 6.80 -8.32 6.57
CA ILE A 437 5.55 -7.72 6.11
C ILE A 437 5.59 -6.26 6.57
N GLY A 438 6.03 -5.38 5.68
CA GLY A 438 5.94 -3.93 5.90
C GLY A 438 4.49 -3.51 5.87
N GLY A 439 4.04 -2.76 6.87
CA GLY A 439 2.74 -2.13 6.85
C GLY A 439 1.86 -2.40 8.06
N ASN A 440 0.82 -1.61 8.17
CA ASN A 440 -0.13 -1.46 9.27
C ASN A 440 -1.11 -2.64 9.45
N GLY A 441 -0.64 -3.89 9.35
CA GLY A 441 -1.42 -5.08 9.68
C GLY A 441 -1.71 -5.17 11.19
N ILE A 442 -2.68 -5.99 11.57
CA ILE A 442 -3.07 -6.22 12.99
C ILE A 442 -1.86 -6.55 13.87
N GLY A 443 -0.83 -7.19 13.31
CA GLY A 443 0.44 -7.52 14.00
C GLY A 443 1.38 -6.33 14.23
N SER A 444 1.32 -5.27 13.42
CA SER A 444 2.22 -4.11 13.56
C SER A 444 1.87 -3.21 14.74
N ARG A 445 0.62 -3.24 15.20
CA ARG A 445 0.15 -2.44 16.37
C ARG A 445 0.71 -2.90 17.71
N THR A 446 1.36 -4.05 17.77
CA THR A 446 1.96 -4.57 18.99
C THR A 446 3.44 -4.22 19.16
N GLY A 447 4.04 -3.41 18.25
CA GLY A 447 5.45 -3.03 18.30
C GLY A 447 6.43 -4.18 18.08
N LYS A 448 5.94 -5.37 17.70
CA LYS A 448 6.74 -6.54 17.32
C LYS A 448 6.55 -6.71 15.82
N GLY A 449 7.62 -6.63 15.06
CA GLY A 449 7.63 -6.69 13.60
C GLY A 449 6.78 -7.85 13.05
N GLY A 450 6.11 -7.61 11.94
CA GLY A 450 5.28 -8.44 11.07
C GLY A 450 4.75 -9.80 11.58
N GLU A 451 3.73 -10.35 10.89
CA GLU A 451 3.28 -11.71 11.19
C GLU A 451 4.41 -12.72 10.91
N PRO A 452 4.71 -13.61 11.86
CA PRO A 452 5.79 -14.58 11.70
C PRO A 452 5.48 -15.64 10.65
N PHE A 453 6.54 -16.25 10.14
CA PHE A 453 6.44 -17.42 9.28
C PHE A 453 6.95 -18.66 10.05
N ILE A 454 6.21 -19.76 9.93
CA ILE A 454 6.65 -21.08 10.40
C ILE A 454 7.00 -21.92 9.18
N GLU A 455 8.21 -22.44 9.15
CA GLU A 455 8.68 -23.37 8.13
C GLU A 455 8.87 -24.77 8.72
N PHE A 456 8.43 -25.78 8.01
CA PHE A 456 8.83 -27.16 8.25
C PHE A 456 9.11 -27.90 6.94
N ILE A 457 9.94 -28.95 7.03
CA ILE A 457 10.40 -29.73 5.87
C ILE A 457 10.06 -31.19 6.12
N LYS A 458 9.47 -31.84 5.11
CA LYS A 458 9.22 -33.29 5.18
C LYS A 458 10.52 -34.05 5.14
N GLN A 459 10.73 -34.91 6.15
CA GLN A 459 11.88 -35.78 6.30
C GLN A 459 11.70 -37.10 5.57
#